data_8cb3f8844f8538361f26eac428b2aba1
#
_entry.id   8cb3f8844f8538361f26eac428b2aba1
#
_cell.length_a   1.000
_cell.length_b   1.000
_cell.length_c   1.000
_cell.angle_alpha   90.00
_cell.angle_beta   90.00
_cell.angle_gamma   90.00
#
_symmetry.space_group_name_H-M   'P 1'
#
loop_
_entity.id
_entity.type
_entity.pdbx_description
1 polymer ?
#
loop_
_entity_poly.entity_id
_entity_poly.type
_entity_poly.pdbx_seq_one_letter_code
_entity_poly.pdbx_strand_id
1 'polypeptide(L)' 'MEYLLVNFPEDRAVVIDREKQGRTNETIELETGSHKVSLKSPPRDFRPGQRKVTLTGTSALTPREVRFAKV' A
#
# COMPACT_ATOMS: atom_id res chain seq x y z
N MET A 1 6.58 -0.24 14.93
CA MET A 1 5.81 0.15 13.73
C MET A 1 6.57 -0.18 12.47
N GLU A 2 5.85 -0.64 11.48
CA GLU A 2 6.44 -0.88 10.17
C GLU A 2 6.03 0.23 9.21
N TYR A 3 6.70 0.28 8.06
CA TYR A 3 6.50 1.35 7.08
C TYR A 3 6.27 0.74 5.70
N LEU A 4 5.26 1.25 5.02
CA LEU A 4 4.85 0.79 3.70
C LEU A 4 4.79 1.97 2.74
N LEU A 5 5.30 1.79 1.54
CA LEU A 5 5.18 2.77 0.46
C LEU A 5 4.52 2.10 -0.73
N VAL A 6 3.36 2.59 -1.11
CA VAL A 6 2.63 2.06 -2.26
C VAL A 6 2.88 2.97 -3.45
N ASN A 7 3.52 2.43 -4.49
CA ASN A 7 3.86 3.19 -5.70
C ASN A 7 2.76 3.04 -6.74
N PHE A 8 2.26 4.16 -7.22
CA PHE A 8 1.24 4.22 -8.24
C PHE A 8 1.37 5.56 -8.97
N PRO A 9 1.09 5.64 -10.29
CA PRO A 9 1.30 6.90 -11.02
C PRO A 9 0.32 8.02 -10.69
N GLU A 10 -0.67 7.76 -9.84
CA GLU A 10 -1.65 8.76 -9.41
C GLU A 10 -1.77 8.80 -7.91
N ASP A 11 -2.24 9.92 -7.38
CA ASP A 11 -2.56 10.03 -5.96
C ASP A 11 -3.89 9.31 -5.71
N ARG A 12 -3.85 8.25 -4.94
CA ARG A 12 -5.02 7.42 -4.66
C ARG A 12 -5.01 7.00 -3.19
N ALA A 13 -6.19 6.89 -2.59
CA ALA A 13 -6.28 6.34 -1.24
C ALA A 13 -5.89 4.86 -1.26
N VAL A 14 -5.11 4.46 -0.27
CA VAL A 14 -4.68 3.07 -0.10
C VAL A 14 -5.64 2.38 0.87
N VAL A 15 -6.04 1.16 0.52
CA VAL A 15 -6.93 0.35 1.35
C VAL A 15 -6.10 -0.79 1.94
N ILE A 16 -6.04 -0.85 3.26
CA ILE A 16 -5.26 -1.85 3.97
C ILE A 16 -6.20 -2.59 4.91
N ASP A 17 -6.28 -3.91 4.75
CA ASP A 17 -7.17 -4.75 5.55
C ASP A 17 -8.61 -4.22 5.54
N ARG A 18 -9.07 -3.79 4.37
CA ARG A 18 -10.43 -3.28 4.11
C ARG A 18 -10.71 -1.89 4.66
N GLU A 19 -9.68 -1.19 5.13
CA GLU A 19 -9.84 0.17 5.64
C GLU A 19 -8.96 1.13 4.85
N LYS A 20 -9.47 2.32 4.59
CA LYS A 20 -8.66 3.36 3.96
C LYS A 20 -7.61 3.86 4.95
N GLN A 21 -6.36 3.69 4.60
CA GLN A 21 -5.23 4.11 5.44
C GLN A 21 -4.12 4.66 4.56
N GLY A 22 -3.97 5.97 4.56
CA GLY A 22 -2.90 6.61 3.81
C GLY A 22 -3.18 6.74 2.34
N ARG A 23 -2.16 7.13 1.61
CA ARG A 23 -2.27 7.43 0.18
C ARG A 23 -1.05 6.86 -0.56
N THR A 24 -1.21 6.68 -1.87
CA THR A 24 -0.10 6.25 -2.72
C THR A 24 1.03 7.29 -2.71
N ASN A 25 2.25 6.80 -2.89
CA ASN A 25 3.46 7.62 -2.97
C ASN A 25 3.79 8.36 -1.67
N GLU A 26 3.20 7.95 -0.55
CA GLU A 26 3.50 8.47 0.77
C GLU A 26 3.74 7.29 1.72
N THR A 27 4.65 7.47 2.66
CA THR A 27 4.96 6.43 3.64
C THR A 27 3.78 6.25 4.60
N ILE A 28 3.37 5.01 4.80
CA ILE A 28 2.26 4.64 5.68
C ILE A 28 2.82 3.84 6.84
N GLU A 29 2.44 4.19 8.06
CA GLU A 29 2.83 3.44 9.25
C GLU A 29 1.78 2.37 9.54
N LEU A 30 2.23 1.14 9.78
CA LEU A 30 1.36 0.01 10.06
C LEU A 30 2.00 -0.87 11.12
N GLU A 31 1.20 -1.76 11.70
CA GLU A 31 1.71 -2.74 12.63
C GLU A 31 2.49 -3.82 11.90
N THR A 32 3.41 -4.47 12.62
CA THR A 32 4.15 -5.62 12.10
C THR A 32 3.18 -6.75 11.78
N GLY A 33 3.43 -7.45 10.68
CA GLY A 33 2.64 -8.61 10.30
C GLY A 33 2.14 -8.55 8.88
N SER A 34 1.21 -9.44 8.55
CA SER A 34 0.64 -9.54 7.21
C SER A 34 -0.50 -8.56 7.02
N HIS A 35 -0.51 -7.91 5.87
CA HIS A 35 -1.57 -6.96 5.51
C HIS A 35 -1.99 -7.17 4.07
N LYS A 36 -3.27 -6.95 3.80
CA LYS A 36 -3.80 -6.95 2.43
C LYS A 36 -3.88 -5.53 1.95
N VAL A 37 -3.19 -5.25 0.86
CA VAL A 37 -3.03 -3.89 0.33
C VAL A 37 -3.74 -3.79 -1.00
N SER A 38 -4.57 -2.77 -1.16
CA SER A 38 -5.26 -2.48 -2.41
C SER A 38 -5.38 -0.97 -2.55
N LEU A 39 -6.01 -0.52 -3.63
CA LEU A 39 -6.29 0.88 -3.85
C LEU A 39 -7.79 1.10 -3.84
N LYS A 40 -8.20 2.32 -3.52
CA LYS A 40 -9.63 2.66 -3.51
C LYS A 40 -10.21 2.47 -4.91
N SER A 41 -11.34 1.78 -4.99
CA SER A 41 -12.10 1.64 -6.22
C SER A 41 -13.58 1.97 -5.96
N PRO A 42 -14.42 2.30 -6.95
CA PRO A 42 -14.03 2.60 -8.32
C PRO A 42 -13.20 3.89 -8.44
N PRO A 43 -12.42 4.04 -9.53
CA PRO A 43 -12.33 3.14 -10.67
C PRO A 43 -11.35 2.00 -10.40
N ARG A 44 -11.58 0.87 -11.04
CA ARG A 44 -10.70 -0.29 -10.92
C ARG A 44 -9.71 -0.29 -12.07
N ASP A 45 -8.77 0.60 -12.00
CA ASP A 45 -7.83 0.91 -13.07
C ASP A 45 -6.40 0.56 -12.67
N PHE A 46 -6.23 -0.49 -11.88
CA PHE A 46 -4.91 -0.89 -11.37
C PHE A 46 -4.77 -2.41 -11.33
N ARG A 47 -3.53 -2.87 -11.37
CA ARG A 47 -3.16 -4.29 -11.25
C ARG A 47 -1.96 -4.44 -10.30
N PRO A 48 -1.94 -5.52 -9.52
CA PRO A 48 -3.02 -6.46 -9.27
C PRO A 48 -4.16 -5.80 -8.49
N GLY A 49 -5.29 -6.48 -8.37
CA GLY A 49 -6.40 -5.91 -7.58
C GLY A 49 -6.09 -5.83 -6.10
N GLN A 50 -5.20 -6.69 -5.62
CA GLN A 50 -4.82 -6.75 -4.21
C GLN A 50 -3.47 -7.41 -4.08
N ARG A 51 -2.70 -7.00 -3.09
CA ARG A 51 -1.44 -7.67 -2.74
C ARG A 51 -1.41 -7.95 -1.25
N LYS A 52 -0.92 -9.14 -0.91
CA LYS A 52 -0.67 -9.50 0.49
C LYS A 52 0.80 -9.29 0.75
N VAL A 53 1.13 -8.50 1.76
CA VAL A 53 2.51 -8.23 2.13
C VAL A 53 2.72 -8.53 3.59
N THR A 54 3.94 -8.95 3.94
CA THR A 54 4.35 -9.12 5.32
C THR A 54 5.32 -8.01 5.66
N LEU A 55 5.00 -7.23 6.67
CA LEU A 55 5.84 -6.11 7.10
C LEU A 55 6.66 -6.51 8.32
N THR A 56 7.97 -6.52 8.15
CA THR A 56 8.90 -6.78 9.23
C THR A 56 10.25 -6.16 8.86
N GLY A 57 10.92 -5.58 9.83
CA GLY A 57 12.25 -5.02 9.64
C GLY A 57 12.31 -3.79 8.76
N THR A 58 11.19 -3.06 8.59
CA THR A 58 11.16 -1.84 7.79
C THR A 58 11.51 -0.63 8.63
N SER A 59 11.84 0.49 7.97
CA SER A 59 12.07 1.76 8.65
C SER A 59 11.53 2.90 7.77
N ALA A 60 11.47 4.10 8.34
CA ALA A 60 11.02 5.26 7.58
C ALA A 60 11.93 5.55 6.38
N LEU A 61 13.22 5.20 6.49
CA LEU A 61 14.18 5.37 5.40
C LEU A 61 14.16 4.21 4.40
N THR A 62 13.74 3.03 4.84
CA THR A 62 13.67 1.83 4.00
C THR A 62 12.32 1.15 4.18
N PRO A 63 11.23 1.77 3.71
CA PRO A 63 9.91 1.16 3.81
C PRO A 63 9.79 -0.02 2.86
N ARG A 64 8.84 -0.90 3.13
CA ARG A 64 8.47 -1.94 2.17
C ARG A 64 7.75 -1.27 1.01
N GLU A 65 8.25 -1.47 -0.20
CA GLU A 65 7.62 -0.88 -1.39
C GLU A 65 6.75 -1.90 -2.10
N VAL A 66 5.57 -1.46 -2.48
CA VAL A 66 4.61 -2.26 -3.24
C VAL A 66 4.17 -1.41 -4.42
N ARG A 67 4.18 -2.00 -5.60
CA ARG A 67 3.80 -1.28 -6.82
C ARG A 67 2.51 -1.81 -7.38
N PHE A 68 1.61 -0.90 -7.74
CA PHE A 68 0.44 -1.20 -8.54
C PHE A 68 0.62 -0.54 -9.90
N ALA A 69 0.26 -1.26 -10.96
CA ALA A 69 0.35 -0.72 -12.31
C ALA A 69 -0.99 -0.09 -12.69
N LYS A 70 -0.90 1.02 -13.43
CA LYS A 70 -2.10 1.67 -13.98
C LYS A 70 -2.55 0.89 -15.21
N VAL A 71 -3.85 0.63 -15.30
CA VAL A 71 -4.45 -0.11 -16.41
C VAL A 71 -5.28 0.81 -17.28
#